data_d118c4a7eb7daac68e0dd52cd3068f4b
#
_entry.id   d118c4a7eb7daac68e0dd52cd3068f4b
#
_cell.length_a   1.000
_cell.length_b   1.000
_cell.length_c   1.000
_cell.angle_alpha   90.00
_cell.angle_beta   90.00
_cell.angle_gamma   90.00
#
_symmetry.space_group_name_H-M   'P 1'
#
loop_
_entity.id
_entity.type
_entity.pdbx_description
1 polymer ?
#
loop_
_entity_poly.entity_id
_entity_poly.type
_entity_poly.pdbx_seq_one_letter_code
_entity_poly.pdbx_strand_id
1 'polypeptide(L)'
;MKKTLLAIMLFAVGISTAQAEWKIAGDKIRTKWAEEVNPSNVLPEYPRPQLVRSDWQNLNGLWNYAITDINAAEPSSFDGEILVPFAIESALSGVQKPLTEKQLLWYEREFTVP
;
A
#
# COMPACT_ATOMS: atom_id res chain seq x y z
N MET A 1 -30.98 -50.18 21.27
CA MET A 1 -30.99 -48.73 21.11
C MET A 1 -29.54 -48.23 20.81
N LYS A 2 -29.22 -47.98 19.55
CA LYS A 2 -27.90 -47.53 19.14
C LYS A 2 -27.92 -46.01 19.00
N LYS A 3 -27.19 -45.31 19.87
CA LYS A 3 -27.00 -43.85 19.80
C LYS A 3 -25.89 -43.57 18.81
N THR A 4 -26.23 -43.08 17.62
CA THR A 4 -25.29 -42.57 16.64
C THR A 4 -24.90 -41.16 17.03
N LEU A 5 -23.65 -40.96 17.46
CA LEU A 5 -23.05 -39.67 17.68
C LEU A 5 -22.66 -39.09 16.31
N LEU A 6 -23.35 -38.04 15.89
CA LEU A 6 -23.01 -37.25 14.68
C LEU A 6 -21.96 -36.24 15.05
N ALA A 7 -20.69 -36.49 14.71
CA ALA A 7 -19.62 -35.54 14.88
C ALA A 7 -19.68 -34.54 13.74
N ILE A 8 -20.11 -33.29 14.03
CA ILE A 8 -20.05 -32.17 13.11
C ILE A 8 -18.61 -31.62 13.15
N MET A 9 -17.85 -31.96 12.12
CA MET A 9 -16.51 -31.42 11.91
C MET A 9 -16.66 -30.01 11.30
N LEU A 10 -16.51 -28.96 12.12
CA LEU A 10 -16.50 -27.55 11.66
C LEU A 10 -15.17 -27.33 10.95
N PHE A 11 -15.19 -27.33 9.63
CA PHE A 11 -14.06 -26.91 8.81
C PHE A 11 -14.01 -25.36 8.83
N ALA A 12 -13.17 -24.79 9.69
CA ALA A 12 -12.85 -23.37 9.64
C ALA A 12 -11.99 -23.12 8.38
N VAL A 13 -12.64 -22.73 7.29
CA VAL A 13 -11.95 -22.21 6.11
C VAL A 13 -11.39 -20.84 6.49
N GLY A 14 -10.12 -20.81 6.87
CA GLY A 14 -9.39 -19.56 7.01
C GLY A 14 -9.31 -18.89 5.63
N ILE A 15 -10.11 -17.84 5.43
CA ILE A 15 -9.97 -16.97 4.27
C ILE A 15 -8.67 -16.18 4.51
N SER A 16 -7.55 -16.70 4.00
CA SER A 16 -6.33 -15.95 3.85
C SER A 16 -6.61 -14.90 2.77
N THR A 17 -6.80 -13.65 3.15
CA THR A 17 -6.76 -12.54 2.21
C THR A 17 -5.33 -12.45 1.72
N ALA A 18 -5.04 -13.05 0.57
CA ALA A 18 -3.79 -12.84 -0.13
C ALA A 18 -3.75 -11.36 -0.53
N GLN A 19 -3.04 -10.56 0.25
CA GLN A 19 -2.75 -9.18 -0.11
C GLN A 19 -1.92 -9.23 -1.38
N ALA A 20 -2.38 -8.57 -2.43
CA ALA A 20 -1.67 -8.59 -3.71
C ALA A 20 -0.29 -7.95 -3.49
N GLU A 21 0.76 -8.72 -3.72
CA GLU A 21 2.14 -8.24 -3.64
C GLU A 21 2.32 -7.03 -4.59
N TRP A 22 2.91 -5.94 -4.07
CA TRP A 22 3.19 -4.76 -4.88
C TRP A 22 4.02 -5.12 -6.12
N LYS A 23 3.64 -4.55 -7.25
CA LYS A 23 4.36 -4.67 -8.52
C LYS A 23 4.43 -3.33 -9.23
N ILE A 24 5.52 -3.11 -9.95
CA ILE A 24 5.65 -1.96 -10.82
C ILE A 24 4.52 -1.98 -11.85
N ALA A 25 3.76 -0.89 -11.95
CA ALA A 25 2.60 -0.81 -12.82
C ALA A 25 2.98 -0.54 -14.28
N GLY A 26 2.17 -1.07 -15.21
CA GLY A 26 2.24 -0.79 -16.65
C GLY A 26 3.50 -1.29 -17.34
N ASP A 27 3.65 -0.83 -18.60
CA ASP A 27 4.70 -1.24 -19.55
C ASP A 27 5.54 -0.06 -20.08
N LYS A 28 5.39 1.13 -19.49
CA LYS A 28 6.13 2.32 -19.93
C LYS A 28 7.63 2.18 -19.69
N ILE A 29 8.40 2.97 -20.41
CA ILE A 29 9.86 3.02 -20.30
C ILE A 29 10.26 3.29 -18.85
N ARG A 30 11.18 2.49 -18.34
CA ARG A 30 11.72 2.53 -16.99
C ARG A 30 13.23 2.63 -17.04
N THR A 31 13.80 3.22 -16.01
CA THR A 31 15.26 3.19 -15.81
C THR A 31 15.66 1.84 -15.21
N LYS A 32 16.92 1.46 -15.35
CA LYS A 32 17.47 0.23 -14.74
C LYS A 32 17.30 0.19 -13.21
N TRP A 33 17.28 1.35 -12.55
CA TRP A 33 17.10 1.46 -11.09
C TRP A 33 15.66 1.17 -10.65
N ALA A 34 14.70 1.17 -11.55
CA ALA A 34 13.32 0.84 -11.21
C ALA A 34 13.17 -0.59 -10.69
N GLU A 35 14.00 -1.51 -11.20
CA GLU A 35 14.01 -2.92 -10.80
C GLU A 35 14.69 -3.15 -9.44
N GLU A 36 15.45 -2.17 -8.95
CA GLU A 36 16.14 -2.22 -7.65
C GLU A 36 15.26 -1.72 -6.51
N VAL A 37 14.07 -1.17 -6.81
CA VAL A 37 13.15 -0.63 -5.80
C VAL A 37 12.57 -1.75 -4.95
N ASN A 38 12.81 -1.68 -3.64
CA ASN A 38 12.27 -2.61 -2.67
C ASN A 38 11.20 -1.91 -1.82
N PRO A 39 9.93 -2.36 -1.86
CA PRO A 39 8.83 -1.76 -1.09
C PRO A 39 9.05 -1.72 0.42
N SER A 40 9.83 -2.66 0.96
CA SER A 40 10.15 -2.73 2.38
C SER A 40 11.29 -1.80 2.81
N ASN A 41 12.02 -1.21 1.87
CA ASN A 41 13.17 -0.34 2.14
C ASN A 41 13.32 0.72 1.05
N VAL A 42 12.30 1.57 0.90
CA VAL A 42 12.25 2.59 -0.15
C VAL A 42 12.97 3.85 0.31
N LEU A 43 14.01 4.25 -0.41
CA LEU A 43 14.77 5.49 -0.16
C LEU A 43 15.02 5.74 1.34
N PRO A 44 15.80 4.84 2.00
CA PRO A 44 15.96 4.88 3.44
C PRO A 44 16.86 6.02 3.93
N GLU A 45 17.52 6.73 3.02
CA GLU A 45 18.51 7.75 3.35
C GLU A 45 17.87 8.94 4.07
N TYR A 46 18.57 9.47 5.06
CA TYR A 46 18.15 10.70 5.72
C TYR A 46 18.19 11.87 4.73
N PRO A 47 17.08 12.64 4.57
CA PRO A 47 16.95 13.61 3.47
C PRO A 47 17.84 14.84 3.60
N ARG A 48 18.40 15.10 4.79
CA ARG A 48 19.25 16.29 5.07
C ARG A 48 20.48 15.89 5.87
N PRO A 49 21.52 15.38 5.23
CA PRO A 49 22.70 14.87 5.93
C PRO A 49 23.44 15.89 6.79
N GLN A 50 23.27 17.22 6.52
CA GLN A 50 23.87 18.27 7.33
C GLN A 50 23.14 18.57 8.64
N LEU A 51 21.90 18.11 8.81
CA LEU A 51 21.03 18.36 9.96
C LEU A 51 20.37 17.09 10.46
N VAL A 52 21.16 16.05 10.65
CA VAL A 52 20.70 14.73 11.11
C VAL A 52 20.13 14.84 12.53
N ARG A 53 18.96 14.26 12.74
CA ARG A 53 18.33 14.09 14.06
C ARG A 53 18.39 12.62 14.44
N SER A 54 18.61 12.34 15.74
CA SER A 54 18.63 10.97 16.27
C SER A 54 17.23 10.33 16.18
N ASP A 55 16.20 11.13 16.46
CA ASP A 55 14.82 10.68 16.52
C ASP A 55 14.12 10.98 15.18
N TRP A 56 14.35 10.14 14.20
CA TRP A 56 13.78 10.24 12.87
C TRP A 56 13.28 8.88 12.39
N GLN A 57 12.08 8.86 11.85
CA GLN A 57 11.46 7.67 11.29
C GLN A 57 11.10 7.90 9.82
N ASN A 58 11.56 7.00 8.95
CA ASN A 58 11.16 6.99 7.54
C ASN A 58 9.77 6.34 7.42
N LEU A 59 8.81 7.06 6.84
CA LEU A 59 7.48 6.57 6.56
C LEU A 59 7.28 6.14 5.09
N ASN A 60 8.33 6.11 4.27
CA ASN A 60 8.25 5.54 2.93
C ASN A 60 7.86 4.06 2.97
N GLY A 61 7.24 3.59 1.91
CA GLY A 61 6.77 2.21 1.79
C GLY A 61 5.33 2.15 1.32
N LEU A 62 4.66 1.03 1.54
CA LEU A 62 3.28 0.83 1.13
C LEU A 62 2.30 1.57 2.05
N TRP A 63 1.39 2.33 1.43
CA TRP A 63 0.30 3.05 2.06
C TRP A 63 -1.02 2.62 1.41
N ASN A 64 -2.10 2.59 2.16
CA ASN A 64 -3.43 2.47 1.58
C ASN A 64 -3.76 3.72 0.79
N TYR A 65 -4.44 3.58 -0.35
CA TYR A 65 -4.92 4.72 -1.12
C TYR A 65 -6.37 4.51 -1.60
N ALA A 66 -7.08 5.62 -1.80
CA ALA A 66 -8.37 5.64 -2.46
C ALA A 66 -8.49 6.90 -3.34
N ILE A 67 -9.16 6.76 -4.48
CA ILE A 67 -9.49 7.87 -5.37
C ILE A 67 -10.99 8.10 -5.29
N THR A 68 -11.41 9.31 -4.89
CA THR A 68 -12.81 9.69 -4.78
C THR A 68 -13.11 10.94 -5.62
N ASP A 69 -14.40 11.23 -5.83
CA ASP A 69 -14.82 12.52 -6.35
C ASP A 69 -14.49 13.63 -5.34
N ILE A 70 -14.19 14.85 -5.83
CA ILE A 70 -13.82 16.01 -4.99
C ILE A 70 -14.89 16.39 -3.96
N ASN A 71 -16.16 16.04 -4.19
CA ASN A 71 -17.26 16.31 -3.27
C ASN A 71 -17.67 15.08 -2.45
N ALA A 72 -16.97 13.96 -2.59
CA ALA A 72 -17.25 12.75 -1.82
C ALA A 72 -16.78 12.89 -0.37
N ALA A 73 -17.45 12.18 0.53
CA ALA A 73 -16.98 12.02 1.89
C ALA A 73 -15.72 11.15 1.92
N GLU A 74 -15.06 11.14 3.08
CA GLU A 74 -13.92 10.23 3.35
C GLU A 74 -14.28 8.78 2.99
N PRO A 75 -13.40 8.06 2.28
CA PRO A 75 -13.67 6.70 1.86
C PRO A 75 -13.77 5.76 3.06
N SER A 76 -14.74 4.85 3.05
CA SER A 76 -14.87 3.78 4.04
C SER A 76 -14.06 2.53 3.69
N SER A 77 -13.48 2.50 2.50
CA SER A 77 -12.62 1.42 2.00
C SER A 77 -11.58 1.98 1.03
N PHE A 78 -10.44 1.30 0.94
CA PHE A 78 -9.35 1.70 0.06
C PHE A 78 -9.36 0.90 -1.24
N ASP A 79 -8.86 1.52 -2.32
CA ASP A 79 -8.75 0.90 -3.64
C ASP A 79 -7.57 -0.08 -3.72
N GLY A 80 -6.59 0.07 -2.84
CA GLY A 80 -5.40 -0.77 -2.79
C GLY A 80 -4.22 -0.09 -2.08
N GLU A 81 -3.01 -0.54 -2.39
CA GLU A 81 -1.77 -0.01 -1.84
C GLU A 81 -0.98 0.77 -2.90
N ILE A 82 -0.34 1.83 -2.47
CA ILE A 82 0.54 2.68 -3.28
C ILE A 82 1.91 2.80 -2.62
N LEU A 83 2.98 2.75 -3.41
CA LEU A 83 4.34 2.88 -2.91
C LEU A 83 4.76 4.35 -2.79
N VAL A 84 4.80 4.87 -1.57
CA VAL A 84 5.29 6.21 -1.25
C VAL A 84 6.82 6.18 -1.18
N PRO A 85 7.56 7.17 -1.74
CA PRO A 85 7.13 8.52 -2.13
C PRO A 85 6.82 8.70 -3.63
N PHE A 86 6.56 7.64 -4.36
CA PHE A 86 6.30 7.76 -5.80
C PHE A 86 4.89 8.32 -6.07
N ALA A 87 4.82 9.27 -7.01
CA ALA A 87 3.55 9.86 -7.43
C ALA A 87 2.63 8.80 -8.05
N ILE A 88 1.33 8.93 -7.86
CA ILE A 88 0.34 7.95 -8.32
C ILE A 88 0.38 7.70 -9.83
N GLU A 89 0.81 8.69 -10.62
CA GLU A 89 0.97 8.60 -12.06
C GLU A 89 2.20 7.78 -12.49
N SER A 90 3.14 7.56 -11.58
CA SER A 90 4.37 6.84 -11.88
C SER A 90 4.17 5.33 -11.86
N ALA A 91 4.94 4.61 -12.66
CA ALA A 91 4.95 3.14 -12.64
C ALA A 91 5.39 2.57 -11.29
N LEU A 92 6.33 3.25 -10.61
CA LEU A 92 6.87 2.83 -9.32
C LEU A 92 5.87 3.00 -8.16
N SER A 93 4.81 3.77 -8.34
CA SER A 93 3.72 3.82 -7.35
C SER A 93 2.99 2.47 -7.22
N GLY A 94 3.04 1.64 -8.27
CA GLY A 94 2.25 0.42 -8.40
C GLY A 94 0.83 0.66 -8.93
N VAL A 95 0.43 1.92 -9.15
CA VAL A 95 -0.94 2.33 -9.55
C VAL A 95 -0.99 2.87 -10.97
N GLN A 96 -0.12 3.82 -11.29
CA GLN A 96 0.01 4.48 -12.60
C GLN A 96 -1.31 5.05 -13.15
N LYS A 97 -2.07 5.75 -12.30
CA LYS A 97 -3.31 6.41 -12.71
C LYS A 97 -3.16 7.92 -12.64
N PRO A 98 -3.45 8.68 -13.72
CA PRO A 98 -3.51 10.13 -13.63
C PRO A 98 -4.75 10.56 -12.84
N LEU A 99 -4.58 11.56 -11.98
CA LEU A 99 -5.71 12.23 -11.31
C LEU A 99 -6.26 13.35 -12.18
N THR A 100 -7.55 13.58 -12.06
CA THR A 100 -8.23 14.72 -12.66
C THR A 100 -8.50 15.80 -11.61
N GLU A 101 -8.81 17.02 -12.05
CA GLU A 101 -9.18 18.14 -11.18
C GLU A 101 -10.42 17.90 -10.31
N LYS A 102 -11.22 16.88 -10.67
CA LYS A 102 -12.46 16.51 -9.97
C LYS A 102 -12.29 15.34 -9.01
N GLN A 103 -11.07 14.94 -8.75
CA GLN A 103 -10.75 13.78 -7.89
C GLN A 103 -9.89 14.18 -6.71
N LEU A 104 -10.08 13.47 -5.61
CA LEU A 104 -9.22 13.50 -4.42
C LEU A 104 -8.49 12.16 -4.30
N LEU A 105 -7.23 12.24 -3.91
CA LEU A 105 -6.42 11.09 -3.56
C LEU A 105 -6.23 11.07 -2.04
N TRP A 106 -6.69 9.98 -1.44
CA TRP A 106 -6.56 9.71 -0.02
C TRP A 106 -5.41 8.76 0.21
N TYR A 107 -4.64 9.03 1.28
CA TYR A 107 -3.56 8.17 1.75
C TYR A 107 -3.77 7.85 3.21
N GLU A 108 -3.57 6.59 3.58
CA GLU A 108 -3.60 6.15 4.97
C GLU A 108 -2.41 5.25 5.28
N ARG A 109 -1.79 5.47 6.44
CA ARG A 109 -0.80 4.58 7.00
C ARG A 109 -0.82 4.63 8.52
N GLU A 110 -0.78 3.46 9.13
CA GLU A 110 -0.56 3.33 10.57
C GLU A 110 0.95 3.20 10.86
N PHE A 111 1.41 3.86 11.92
CA PHE A 111 2.77 3.73 12.40
C PHE A 111 2.83 3.92 13.92
N THR A 112 3.86 3.36 14.55
CA THR A 112 4.09 3.53 15.99
C THR A 112 5.06 4.66 16.22
N VAL A 113 4.69 5.57 17.11
CA VAL A 113 5.60 6.62 17.60
C VAL A 113 6.50 5.97 18.66
N PRO A 114 7.84 6.06 18.52
CA PRO A 114 8.79 5.49 19.46
C PRO A 114 8.81 6.20 20.82
#